data_ce2dea414c3e1ba65757bed35176f115
#
_entry.id   ce2dea414c3e1ba65757bed35176f115
#
_cell.length_a   1.000
_cell.length_b   1.000
_cell.length_c   1.000
_cell.angle_alpha   90.00
_cell.angle_beta   90.00
_cell.angle_gamma   90.00
#
_symmetry.space_group_name_H-M   'P 1'
#
loop_
_entity.id
_entity.type
_entity.pdbx_description
1 polymer ?
#
loop_
_entity_poly.entity_id
_entity_poly.type
_entity_poly.pdbx_seq_one_letter_code
_entity_poly.pdbx_strand_id
1 'polypeptide(L)'
;TLLFCLKAEGLTVMHLGDLGHMLTTEQRLLLGSADIVMLPVGGYYTMDANMAKQVADVLHARVILPMHYKTEANASWPIAPVTDFLRLYPEKAEELPLRRGICRASRTWWC
;
A
#
# COMPACT_ATOMS: atom_id res chain seq x y z
N THR A 1 5.54 -13.42 8.08
CA THR A 1 5.59 -12.12 7.41
C THR A 1 6.02 -11.03 8.40
N LEU A 2 6.96 -10.23 7.99
CA LEU A 2 7.51 -9.15 8.81
C LEU A 2 6.91 -7.81 8.34
N LEU A 3 6.28 -7.11 9.25
CA LEU A 3 5.71 -5.79 9.00
C LEU A 3 6.53 -4.72 9.71
N PHE A 4 6.78 -3.62 9.03
CA PHE A 4 7.52 -2.51 9.58
C PHE A 4 6.60 -1.30 9.77
N CYS A 5 6.71 -0.67 10.92
CA CYS A 5 6.02 0.59 11.20
C CYS A 5 7.05 1.60 11.68
N LEU A 6 7.22 2.66 10.92
CA LEU A 6 8.19 3.70 11.20
C LEU A 6 7.45 5.00 11.51
N LYS A 7 7.78 5.62 12.63
CA LYS A 7 7.22 6.92 13.01
C LYS A 7 8.33 7.95 13.06
N ALA A 8 8.20 8.99 12.25
CA ALA A 8 9.19 10.05 12.16
C ALA A 8 8.51 11.37 11.77
N GLU A 9 8.89 12.46 12.43
CA GLU A 9 8.40 13.81 12.13
C GLU A 9 6.88 13.94 12.06
N GLY A 10 6.16 13.19 12.90
CA GLY A 10 4.70 13.18 12.94
C GLY A 10 4.05 12.34 11.85
N LEU A 11 4.83 11.63 11.05
CA LEU A 11 4.33 10.73 10.01
C LEU A 11 4.49 9.27 10.42
N THR A 12 3.52 8.44 10.05
CA THR A 12 3.57 7.00 10.22
C THR A 12 3.69 6.35 8.84
N VAL A 13 4.78 5.63 8.61
CA VAL A 13 5.05 4.90 7.38
C VAL A 13 5.05 3.41 7.68
N MET A 14 4.26 2.65 6.95
CA MET A 14 4.18 1.20 7.11
C MET A 14 4.66 0.50 5.86
N HIS A 15 5.48 -0.51 6.03
CA HIS A 15 5.93 -1.41 4.97
C HIS A 15 5.40 -2.81 5.29
N LEU A 16 4.52 -3.31 4.46
CA LEU A 16 3.83 -4.58 4.73
C LEU A 16 4.54 -5.81 4.15
N GLY A 17 5.74 -5.62 3.61
CA GLY A 17 6.57 -6.73 3.14
C GLY A 17 5.87 -7.57 2.08
N ASP A 18 5.81 -8.87 2.31
CA ASP A 18 5.16 -9.85 1.42
C ASP A 18 3.85 -10.38 2.00
N LEU A 19 3.12 -9.53 2.73
CA LEU A 19 1.85 -9.91 3.34
C LEU A 19 0.91 -10.56 2.34
N GLY A 20 0.41 -11.74 2.68
CA GLY A 20 -0.45 -12.53 1.80
C GLY A 20 -1.86 -12.76 2.35
N HIS A 21 -2.23 -12.09 3.42
CA HIS A 21 -3.53 -12.25 4.06
C HIS A 21 -4.03 -10.92 4.63
N MET A 22 -5.31 -10.88 5.00
CA MET A 22 -5.88 -9.72 5.68
C MET A 22 -5.25 -9.57 7.07
N LEU A 23 -5.18 -8.35 7.54
CA LEU A 23 -4.71 -8.07 8.89
C LEU A 23 -5.68 -8.65 9.92
N THR A 24 -5.12 -9.30 10.93
CA THR A 24 -5.92 -9.76 12.07
C THR A 24 -6.36 -8.56 12.92
N THR A 25 -7.34 -8.77 13.78
CA THR A 25 -7.79 -7.71 14.71
C THR A 25 -6.64 -7.21 15.57
N GLU A 26 -5.79 -8.12 16.05
CA GLU A 26 -4.62 -7.76 16.85
C GLU A 26 -3.63 -6.90 16.07
N GLN A 27 -3.34 -7.30 14.83
CA GLN A 27 -2.44 -6.53 13.96
C GLN A 27 -2.99 -5.14 13.68
N ARG A 28 -4.29 -5.02 13.44
CA ARG A 28 -4.93 -3.73 13.21
C ARG A 28 -4.83 -2.82 14.42
N LEU A 29 -5.02 -3.35 15.61
CA LEU A 29 -4.93 -2.58 16.85
C LEU A 29 -3.50 -2.12 17.12
N LEU A 30 -2.51 -2.96 16.80
CA LEU A 30 -1.10 -2.61 16.97
C LEU A 30 -0.62 -1.57 15.97
N LEU A 31 -1.04 -1.69 14.72
CA LEU A 31 -0.58 -0.81 13.64
C LEU A 31 -1.28 0.55 13.66
N GLY A 32 -2.56 0.58 13.99
CA GLY A 32 -3.34 1.82 13.96
C GLY A 32 -3.54 2.36 12.56
N SER A 33 -3.43 3.67 12.41
CA SER A 33 -3.55 4.37 11.12
C SER A 33 -2.18 4.66 10.53
N ALA A 34 -2.10 4.70 9.21
CA ALA A 34 -0.87 5.02 8.50
C ALA A 34 -1.04 6.25 7.62
N ASP A 35 -0.01 7.09 7.54
CA ASP A 35 0.02 8.16 6.56
C ASP A 35 0.45 7.62 5.20
N ILE A 36 1.48 6.79 5.18
CA ILE A 36 2.02 6.17 3.97
C ILE A 36 2.07 4.66 4.18
N VAL A 37 1.55 3.91 3.23
CA VAL A 37 1.59 2.45 3.25
C VAL A 37 2.24 1.93 1.98
N MET A 38 3.27 1.11 2.13
CA MET A 38 3.86 0.33 1.05
C MET A 38 3.32 -1.09 1.17
N LEU A 39 2.62 -1.57 0.16
CA LEU A 39 2.00 -2.88 0.22
C LEU A 39 2.07 -3.63 -1.10
N PRO A 40 2.15 -4.98 -1.04
CA PRO A 40 2.20 -5.80 -2.25
C PRO A 40 0.81 -5.89 -2.89
N VAL A 41 0.77 -5.92 -4.22
CA VAL A 41 -0.49 -5.93 -4.97
C VAL A 41 -0.52 -6.99 -6.07
N GLY A 42 0.57 -7.76 -6.23
CA GLY A 42 0.70 -8.68 -7.36
C GLY A 42 -0.08 -9.98 -7.25
N GLY A 43 -0.51 -10.36 -6.06
CA GLY A 43 -1.15 -11.66 -5.84
C GLY A 43 -0.17 -12.82 -5.94
N TYR A 44 -0.70 -14.05 -5.98
CA TYR A 44 0.01 -15.33 -6.05
C TYR A 44 0.91 -15.59 -4.82
N TYR A 45 1.97 -14.80 -4.63
CA TYR A 45 2.86 -14.90 -3.47
C TYR A 45 2.43 -13.99 -2.33
N THR A 46 1.64 -12.98 -2.63
CA THR A 46 1.25 -11.91 -1.71
C THR A 46 -0.23 -11.60 -1.89
N MET A 47 -0.69 -10.50 -1.28
CA MET A 47 -2.05 -10.00 -1.49
C MET A 47 -2.29 -9.67 -2.96
N ASP A 48 -3.51 -9.95 -3.44
CA ASP A 48 -3.97 -9.44 -4.72
C ASP A 48 -4.46 -7.99 -4.59
N ALA A 49 -4.87 -7.40 -5.71
CA ALA A 49 -5.30 -6.01 -5.75
C ALA A 49 -6.48 -5.72 -4.82
N ASN A 50 -7.48 -6.58 -4.81
CA ASN A 50 -8.68 -6.37 -3.98
C ASN A 50 -8.36 -6.47 -2.48
N MET A 51 -7.57 -7.44 -2.10
CA MET A 51 -7.15 -7.62 -0.71
C MET A 51 -6.28 -6.45 -0.26
N ALA A 52 -5.36 -6.01 -1.11
CA ALA A 52 -4.50 -4.86 -0.84
C ALA A 52 -5.34 -3.59 -0.59
N LYS A 53 -6.38 -3.38 -1.40
CA LYS A 53 -7.28 -2.25 -1.20
C LYS A 53 -7.98 -2.30 0.15
N GLN A 54 -8.46 -3.48 0.54
CA GLN A 54 -9.13 -3.66 1.84
C GLN A 54 -8.17 -3.36 3.00
N VAL A 55 -6.93 -3.82 2.91
CA VAL A 55 -5.92 -3.55 3.93
C VAL A 55 -5.61 -2.05 4.01
N ALA A 56 -5.43 -1.39 2.88
CA ALA A 56 -5.20 0.05 2.84
C ALA A 56 -6.37 0.82 3.45
N ASP A 57 -7.60 0.39 3.19
CA ASP A 57 -8.80 1.02 3.74
C ASP A 57 -8.86 0.86 5.27
N VAL A 58 -8.51 -0.30 5.76
CA VAL A 58 -8.48 -0.59 7.20
C VAL A 58 -7.44 0.27 7.92
N LEU A 59 -6.30 0.51 7.29
CA LEU A 59 -5.22 1.32 7.84
C LEU A 59 -5.43 2.82 7.62
N HIS A 60 -6.51 3.21 6.96
CA HIS A 60 -6.79 4.62 6.63
C HIS A 60 -5.63 5.32 5.94
N ALA A 61 -4.96 4.60 5.03
CA ALA A 61 -3.80 5.11 4.32
C ALA A 61 -4.12 6.37 3.52
N ARG A 62 -3.30 7.39 3.68
CA ARG A 62 -3.42 8.65 2.93
C ARG A 62 -2.68 8.58 1.62
N VAL A 63 -1.52 7.92 1.64
CA VAL A 63 -0.70 7.67 0.46
C VAL A 63 -0.44 6.17 0.38
N ILE A 64 -0.64 5.60 -0.80
CA ILE A 64 -0.44 4.17 -1.04
C ILE A 64 0.64 4.00 -2.10
N LEU A 65 1.68 3.25 -1.75
CA LEU A 65 2.76 2.90 -2.66
C LEU A 65 2.67 1.40 -2.94
N PRO A 66 2.11 1.00 -4.09
CA PRO A 66 2.05 -0.42 -4.44
C PRO A 66 3.43 -0.94 -4.80
N MET A 67 3.68 -2.21 -4.46
CA MET A 67 4.92 -2.89 -4.76
C MET A 67 4.66 -4.35 -5.09
N HIS A 68 5.68 -5.10 -5.43
CA HIS A 68 5.61 -6.54 -5.73
C HIS A 68 4.56 -6.84 -6.82
N TYR A 69 4.68 -6.17 -7.95
CA TYR A 69 3.81 -6.38 -9.11
C TYR A 69 4.64 -6.71 -10.34
N LYS A 70 3.95 -7.15 -11.40
CA LYS A 70 4.62 -7.55 -12.63
C LYS A 70 5.19 -6.33 -13.35
N THR A 71 6.46 -6.45 -13.75
CA THR A 71 7.16 -5.49 -14.59
C THR A 71 7.82 -6.22 -15.75
N GLU A 72 8.49 -5.51 -16.63
CA GLU A 72 9.25 -6.13 -17.72
C GLU A 72 10.36 -7.05 -17.18
N ALA A 73 10.96 -6.68 -16.05
CA ALA A 73 12.04 -7.45 -15.44
C ALA A 73 11.61 -8.83 -14.93
N ASN A 74 10.33 -8.98 -14.58
CA ASN A 74 9.79 -10.23 -14.05
C ASN A 74 8.55 -10.71 -14.83
N ALA A 75 8.50 -10.42 -16.13
CA ALA A 75 7.32 -10.68 -16.98
C ALA A 75 6.90 -12.15 -17.00
N SER A 76 7.79 -13.09 -16.69
CA SER A 76 7.49 -14.52 -16.63
C SER A 76 6.89 -14.96 -15.28
N TRP A 77 6.88 -14.11 -14.29
CA TRP A 77 6.33 -14.46 -12.98
C TRP A 77 4.79 -14.44 -13.00
N PRO A 78 4.14 -15.35 -12.26
CA PRO A 78 2.68 -15.46 -12.25
C PRO A 78 2.02 -14.42 -11.35
N ILE A 79 2.44 -13.18 -11.41
CA ILE A 79 1.89 -12.07 -10.61
C ILE A 79 1.22 -11.05 -11.53
N ALA A 80 0.31 -10.28 -10.95
CA ALA A 80 -0.46 -9.29 -11.69
C ALA A 80 0.31 -7.97 -11.85
N PRO A 81 0.03 -7.20 -12.90
CA PRO A 81 0.59 -5.87 -13.06
C PRO A 81 -0.05 -4.87 -12.10
N VAL A 82 0.61 -3.75 -11.88
CA VAL A 82 0.10 -2.69 -10.98
C VAL A 82 -1.22 -2.10 -11.46
N THR A 83 -1.52 -2.18 -12.75
CA THR A 83 -2.76 -1.65 -13.32
C THR A 83 -4.01 -2.27 -12.70
N ASP A 84 -3.95 -3.54 -12.28
CA ASP A 84 -5.09 -4.19 -11.63
C ASP A 84 -5.43 -3.50 -10.30
N PHE A 85 -4.43 -3.05 -9.58
CA PHE A 85 -4.63 -2.29 -8.35
C PHE A 85 -5.06 -0.85 -8.65
N LEU A 86 -4.44 -0.20 -9.63
CA LEU A 86 -4.74 1.18 -10.00
C LEU A 86 -6.18 1.39 -10.44
N ARG A 87 -6.80 0.39 -11.05
CA ARG A 87 -8.20 0.44 -11.46
C ARG A 87 -9.17 0.61 -10.30
N LEU A 88 -8.76 0.26 -9.10
CA LEU A 88 -9.59 0.36 -7.91
C LEU A 88 -9.63 1.79 -7.34
N TYR A 89 -8.79 2.67 -7.86
CA TYR A 89 -8.71 4.06 -7.43
C TYR A 89 -8.90 5.00 -8.63
N PRO A 90 -9.96 5.81 -8.64
CA PRO A 90 -10.20 6.77 -9.72
C PRO A 90 -9.18 7.90 -9.74
N GLU A 91 -8.63 8.27 -8.60
CA GLU A 91 -7.61 9.29 -8.47
C GLU A 91 -6.26 8.62 -8.19
N LYS A 92 -5.28 8.91 -9.01
CA LYS A 92 -3.94 8.34 -8.89
C LYS A 92 -2.90 9.28 -9.51
N ALA A 93 -1.64 9.10 -9.09
CA ALA A 93 -0.52 9.82 -9.67
C ALA A 93 0.58 8.83 -10.09
N GLU A 94 1.21 9.07 -11.22
CA GLU A 94 2.35 8.28 -11.68
C GLU A 94 3.63 8.68 -10.93
N GLU A 95 3.73 9.95 -10.57
CA GLU A 95 4.80 10.49 -9.75
C GLU A 95 4.24 10.95 -8.42
N LEU A 96 5.05 10.88 -7.39
CA LEU A 96 4.64 11.21 -6.04
C LEU A 96 5.37 12.46 -5.55
N PRO A 97 4.85 13.66 -5.84
CA PRO A 97 5.48 14.91 -5.40
C PRO A 97 5.20 15.18 -3.93
N LEU A 98 5.83 14.42 -3.05
CA LEU A 98 5.68 14.63 -1.62
C LEU A 98 6.42 15.87 -1.16
N ARG A 99 5.68 16.77 -0.54
CA ARG A 99 6.23 17.97 0.09
C ARG A 99 5.67 18.11 1.48
N ARG A 100 6.49 18.58 2.40
CA ARG A 100 6.06 18.85 3.76
C ARG A 100 4.90 19.84 3.76
N GLY A 101 3.84 19.52 4.48
CA GLY A 101 2.68 20.42 4.65
C GLY A 101 1.64 20.38 3.55
N ILE A 102 1.86 19.61 2.47
CA ILE A 102 0.89 19.51 1.38
C ILE A 102 -0.08 18.36 1.59
N CYS A 103 0.32 17.34 2.32
CA CYS A 103 -0.52 16.16 2.58
C CYS A 103 -1.84 16.54 3.24
N ARG A 104 -2.93 16.09 2.66
CA ARG A 104 -4.28 16.27 3.20
C ARG A 104 -4.86 14.93 3.62
N ALA A 105 -5.84 14.97 4.49
CA ALA A 105 -6.51 13.75 4.95
C ALA A 105 -7.45 13.18 3.89
N SER A 106 -6.91 12.83 2.72
CA SER A 106 -7.66 12.21 1.64
C SER A 106 -6.94 10.97 1.16
N ARG A 107 -7.70 9.99 0.69
CA ARG A 107 -7.14 8.76 0.13
C ARG A 107 -6.82 8.95 -1.33
N THR A 108 -5.81 9.70 -1.61
CA THR A 108 -5.28 9.85 -2.96
C THR A 108 -3.93 9.17 -3.05
N TRP A 109 -3.46 8.92 -4.25
CA TRP A 109 -2.15 8.35 -4.52
C TRP A 109 -1.02 9.27 -4.09
N TRP A 110 -1.35 10.52 -3.91
CA TRP A 110 -0.41 11.57 -3.57
C TRP A 110 -1.08 12.60 -2.68
N CYS A 111 -0.29 13.36 -2.02
CA CYS A 111 -0.79 14.44 -1.16
C CYS A 111 -1.03 15.73 -1.93
#